data_e2894442ab5636fdc400fd3a38d629ac
#
_entry.id   e2894442ab5636fdc400fd3a38d629ac
#
_cell.length_a   1.000
_cell.length_b   1.000
_cell.length_c   1.000
_cell.angle_alpha   90.00
_cell.angle_beta   90.00
_cell.angle_gamma   90.00
#
_symmetry.space_group_name_H-M   'P 1'
#
loop_
_entity.id
_entity.type
_entity.pdbx_description
1 polymer ?
#
loop_
_entity_poly.entity_id
_entity_poly.type
_entity_poly.pdbx_seq_one_letter_code
_entity_poly.pdbx_strand_id
1 'polypeptide(L)'
;RGLGDVYKRQVYQYYDPLLKFSLTETLQNALGNTAGTVLGVFVSLLLAGLLAAGLAYLIGLPVLKLKSDYLAIATLGFAEIIRALVQLEAFAPVTNGSQLLRGFPYFSDTFMPFVIVGICIAVVVLLINSTYGRAFKAIRDDEIAAEAMGINLAHHKRMAFIISSFFAGISGALLAMYQTTVQANTFKSAMTYEILLIVVIGGIGSISGSCIGSFLFIACSEWWLRFLDNETTIETTIGAFKVPLLRTGFRMVVFSVVIMIVVLFFRKGIMGDKELPDLLRRHTKKGGGEK
;
A
#
# COMPACT_ATOMS: atom_id res chain seq x y z
N ARG A 1 4.22 22.85 -31.27
CA ARG A 1 4.13 21.45 -31.75
C ARG A 1 5.49 20.74 -31.85
N GLY A 2 6.61 21.45 -32.19
CA GLY A 2 7.93 20.83 -32.35
C GLY A 2 8.64 20.36 -31.07
N LEU A 3 8.50 21.07 -29.96
CA LEU A 3 9.15 20.71 -28.68
C LEU A 3 8.55 19.43 -28.03
N GLY A 4 7.26 19.23 -28.17
CA GLY A 4 6.59 18.02 -27.67
C GLY A 4 7.01 16.74 -28.43
N ASP A 5 7.27 16.86 -29.72
CA ASP A 5 7.68 15.72 -30.56
C ASP A 5 9.16 15.38 -30.39
N VAL A 6 10.02 16.39 -30.13
CA VAL A 6 11.44 16.21 -29.79
C VAL A 6 11.57 15.54 -28.42
N TYR A 7 10.76 15.98 -27.44
CA TYR A 7 10.74 15.37 -26.10
C TYR A 7 10.18 13.95 -26.13
N LYS A 8 9.15 13.69 -26.91
CA LYS A 8 8.66 12.31 -27.16
C LYS A 8 9.73 11.45 -27.83
N ARG A 9 10.40 11.94 -28.86
CA ARG A 9 11.48 11.18 -29.53
C ARG A 9 12.65 10.90 -28.61
N GLN A 10 13.12 11.87 -27.80
CA GLN A 10 14.21 11.65 -26.85
C GLN A 10 13.84 10.64 -25.76
N VAL A 11 12.62 10.70 -25.22
CA VAL A 11 12.14 9.73 -24.23
C VAL A 11 11.93 8.34 -24.84
N TYR A 12 11.40 8.25 -26.06
CA TYR A 12 11.22 6.96 -26.75
C TYR A 12 12.53 6.38 -27.28
N GLN A 13 13.49 7.19 -27.68
CA GLN A 13 14.76 6.72 -28.25
C GLN A 13 15.74 6.18 -27.19
N TYR A 14 15.63 6.65 -25.95
CA TYR A 14 16.47 6.14 -24.84
C TYR A 14 15.90 4.86 -24.16
N TYR A 15 14.64 4.54 -24.46
CA TYR A 15 13.92 3.42 -23.84
C TYR A 15 13.95 2.13 -24.68
N ASP A 16 14.73 2.08 -25.74
CA ASP A 16 14.51 1.13 -26.81
C ASP A 16 15.61 0.14 -27.09
N PRO A 17 16.11 -0.75 -26.29
CA PRO A 17 16.07 -2.11 -26.76
C PRO A 17 15.86 -3.24 -25.74
N LEU A 18 15.90 -2.99 -24.44
CA LEU A 18 15.84 -4.09 -23.46
C LEU A 18 14.45 -4.32 -22.83
N LEU A 19 13.54 -3.36 -22.92
CA LEU A 19 12.19 -3.44 -22.33
C LEU A 19 11.05 -3.51 -23.37
N LYS A 20 11.35 -3.77 -24.65
CA LYS A 20 10.35 -4.11 -25.67
C LYS A 20 9.65 -5.46 -25.42
N PHE A 21 9.97 -6.14 -24.35
CA PHE A 21 9.19 -7.26 -23.86
C PHE A 21 8.02 -6.74 -23.04
N SER A 22 7.05 -6.06 -23.68
CA SER A 22 5.78 -5.88 -23.03
C SER A 22 5.08 -7.24 -23.05
N LEU A 23 5.14 -7.94 -21.91
CA LEU A 23 4.42 -9.20 -21.68
C LEU A 23 2.95 -9.09 -22.10
N THR A 24 2.35 -7.91 -21.96
CA THR A 24 1.00 -7.58 -22.40
C THR A 24 0.86 -7.61 -23.92
N GLU A 25 1.76 -7.01 -24.69
CA GLU A 25 1.67 -7.04 -26.16
C GLU A 25 1.90 -8.45 -26.72
N THR A 26 2.82 -9.20 -26.13
CA THR A 26 3.08 -10.59 -26.55
C THR A 26 1.87 -11.48 -26.27
N LEU A 27 1.19 -11.30 -25.15
CA LEU A 27 -0.01 -12.05 -24.78
C LEU A 27 -1.26 -11.57 -25.54
N GLN A 28 -1.36 -10.28 -25.86
CA GLN A 28 -2.42 -9.74 -26.73
C GLN A 28 -2.35 -10.33 -28.15
N ASN A 29 -1.13 -10.45 -28.69
CA ASN A 29 -0.91 -11.05 -30.01
C ASN A 29 -1.19 -12.56 -30.03
N ALA A 30 -1.04 -13.24 -28.88
CA ALA A 30 -1.26 -14.69 -28.79
C ALA A 30 -2.71 -15.08 -28.47
N LEU A 31 -3.44 -14.31 -27.64
CA LEU A 31 -4.76 -14.68 -27.08
C LEU A 31 -5.91 -13.72 -27.46
N GLY A 32 -5.64 -12.65 -28.22
CA GLY A 32 -6.62 -11.62 -28.55
C GLY A 32 -6.65 -10.47 -27.55
N ASN A 33 -7.20 -9.32 -27.99
CA ASN A 33 -7.05 -8.03 -27.30
C ASN A 33 -7.53 -8.04 -25.82
N THR A 34 -8.67 -8.62 -25.53
CA THR A 34 -9.27 -8.53 -24.20
C THR A 34 -8.70 -9.58 -23.23
N ALA A 35 -8.62 -10.84 -23.67
CA ALA A 35 -8.12 -11.94 -22.85
C ALA A 35 -6.60 -11.78 -22.59
N GLY A 36 -5.84 -11.35 -23.60
CA GLY A 36 -4.41 -11.10 -23.50
C GLY A 36 -4.07 -9.97 -22.52
N THR A 37 -4.89 -8.90 -22.49
CA THR A 37 -4.70 -7.79 -21.55
C THR A 37 -4.91 -8.23 -20.11
N VAL A 38 -6.02 -8.92 -19.82
CA VAL A 38 -6.35 -9.41 -18.48
C VAL A 38 -5.28 -10.37 -17.98
N LEU A 39 -4.87 -11.31 -18.81
CA LEU A 39 -3.86 -12.30 -18.46
C LEU A 39 -2.48 -11.65 -18.30
N GLY A 40 -2.13 -10.67 -19.13
CA GLY A 40 -0.90 -9.91 -19.05
C GLY A 40 -0.80 -9.09 -17.76
N VAL A 41 -1.88 -8.42 -17.35
CA VAL A 41 -1.98 -7.70 -16.08
C VAL A 41 -1.82 -8.67 -14.91
N PHE A 42 -2.50 -9.80 -14.94
CA PHE A 42 -2.41 -10.80 -13.86
C PHE A 42 -0.99 -11.36 -13.70
N VAL A 43 -0.34 -11.72 -14.81
CA VAL A 43 1.06 -12.19 -14.81
C VAL A 43 2.01 -11.10 -14.31
N SER A 44 1.82 -9.85 -14.72
CA SER A 44 2.63 -8.71 -14.26
C SER A 44 2.50 -8.48 -12.75
N LEU A 45 1.29 -8.60 -12.20
CA LEU A 45 1.04 -8.50 -10.76
C LEU A 45 1.70 -9.64 -9.98
N LEU A 46 1.61 -10.86 -10.47
CA LEU A 46 2.29 -12.02 -9.86
C LEU A 46 3.81 -11.84 -9.87
N LEU A 47 4.39 -11.39 -10.99
CA LEU A 47 5.81 -11.13 -11.09
C LEU A 47 6.26 -10.03 -10.13
N ALA A 48 5.51 -8.93 -10.01
CA ALA A 48 5.79 -7.86 -9.05
C ALA A 48 5.76 -8.38 -7.60
N GLY A 49 4.77 -9.20 -7.27
CA GLY A 49 4.68 -9.86 -5.96
C GLY A 49 5.86 -10.80 -5.70
N LEU A 50 6.24 -11.63 -6.68
CA LEU A 50 7.37 -12.56 -6.55
C LEU A 50 8.72 -11.82 -6.42
N LEU A 51 8.93 -10.73 -7.16
CA LEU A 51 10.13 -9.90 -7.03
C LEU A 51 10.22 -9.27 -5.64
N ALA A 52 9.11 -8.73 -5.13
CA ALA A 52 9.06 -8.17 -3.78
C ALA A 52 9.31 -9.25 -2.71
N ALA A 53 8.73 -10.43 -2.86
CA ALA A 53 8.96 -11.57 -1.96
C ALA A 53 10.41 -12.06 -2.00
N GLY A 54 11.04 -12.08 -3.18
CA GLY A 54 12.45 -12.44 -3.36
C GLY A 54 13.40 -11.46 -2.66
N LEU A 55 13.17 -10.16 -2.83
CA LEU A 55 13.92 -9.12 -2.12
C LEU A 55 13.69 -9.21 -0.61
N ALA A 56 12.45 -9.43 -0.18
CA ALA A 56 12.12 -9.63 1.23
C ALA A 56 12.81 -10.85 1.83
N TYR A 57 12.92 -11.96 1.08
CA TYR A 57 13.68 -13.12 1.52
C TYR A 57 15.14 -12.79 1.77
N LEU A 58 15.81 -12.10 0.83
CA LEU A 58 17.21 -11.70 0.95
C LEU A 58 17.45 -10.77 2.14
N ILE A 59 16.60 -9.75 2.30
CA ILE A 59 16.70 -8.77 3.38
C ILE A 59 16.30 -9.37 4.73
N GLY A 60 15.29 -10.23 4.73
CA GLY A 60 14.77 -10.87 5.94
C GLY A 60 15.79 -11.80 6.62
N LEU A 61 16.73 -12.38 5.87
CA LEU A 61 17.76 -13.25 6.46
C LEU A 61 18.61 -12.56 7.53
N PRO A 62 19.21 -11.38 7.31
CA PRO A 62 19.96 -10.66 8.32
C PRO A 62 19.05 -9.88 9.29
N VAL A 63 17.99 -9.23 8.79
CA VAL A 63 17.21 -8.25 9.53
C VAL A 63 16.33 -8.88 10.59
N LEU A 64 15.70 -10.03 10.31
CA LEU A 64 14.82 -10.71 11.27
C LEU A 64 15.54 -11.36 12.46
N LYS A 65 16.87 -11.35 12.47
CA LYS A 65 17.67 -11.75 13.63
C LYS A 65 17.83 -10.64 14.67
N LEU A 66 17.52 -9.41 14.30
CA LEU A 66 17.62 -8.26 15.19
C LEU A 66 16.45 -8.20 16.18
N LYS A 67 16.70 -7.61 17.34
CA LYS A 67 15.65 -7.34 18.34
C LYS A 67 14.73 -6.23 17.85
N SER A 68 13.52 -6.16 18.40
CA SER A 68 12.39 -5.30 17.99
C SER A 68 12.77 -3.89 17.53
N ASP A 69 13.49 -3.13 18.33
CA ASP A 69 13.81 -1.73 18.03
C ASP A 69 14.83 -1.60 16.89
N TYR A 70 15.86 -2.43 16.91
CA TYR A 70 16.86 -2.49 15.83
C TYR A 70 16.28 -3.04 14.52
N LEU A 71 15.26 -3.90 14.61
CA LEU A 71 14.52 -4.40 13.45
C LEU A 71 13.84 -3.25 12.70
N ALA A 72 13.14 -2.36 13.42
CA ALA A 72 12.47 -1.22 12.84
C ALA A 72 13.44 -0.26 12.13
N ILE A 73 14.58 0.06 12.80
CA ILE A 73 15.60 0.94 12.21
C ILE A 73 16.22 0.30 10.96
N ALA A 74 16.56 -1.00 11.04
CA ALA A 74 17.17 -1.72 9.93
C ALA A 74 16.23 -1.83 8.72
N THR A 75 14.93 -2.11 8.92
CA THR A 75 13.96 -2.19 7.82
C THR A 75 13.77 -0.85 7.13
N LEU A 76 13.72 0.27 7.87
CA LEU A 76 13.68 1.61 7.29
C LEU A 76 14.97 1.93 6.52
N GLY A 77 16.13 1.57 7.07
CA GLY A 77 17.41 1.74 6.38
C GLY A 77 17.49 0.96 5.07
N PHE A 78 17.04 -0.29 5.06
CA PHE A 78 16.98 -1.11 3.84
C PHE A 78 15.98 -0.54 2.82
N ALA A 79 14.84 -0.01 3.25
CA ALA A 79 13.89 0.64 2.35
C ALA A 79 14.53 1.85 1.64
N GLU A 80 15.30 2.68 2.36
CA GLU A 80 16.04 3.80 1.76
C GLU A 80 17.17 3.34 0.84
N ILE A 81 17.87 2.24 1.18
CA ILE A 81 18.88 1.64 0.30
C ILE A 81 18.24 1.19 -1.02
N ILE A 82 17.11 0.47 -0.97
CA ILE A 82 16.40 0.02 -2.18
C ILE A 82 15.96 1.24 -3.00
N ARG A 83 15.41 2.26 -2.36
CA ARG A 83 15.02 3.49 -3.04
C ARG A 83 16.20 4.17 -3.73
N ALA A 84 17.36 4.25 -3.05
CA ALA A 84 18.58 4.81 -3.62
C ALA A 84 19.12 3.96 -4.79
N LEU A 85 19.08 2.63 -4.68
CA LEU A 85 19.46 1.72 -5.75
C LEU A 85 18.58 1.90 -6.99
N VAL A 86 17.25 2.03 -6.81
CA VAL A 86 16.32 2.28 -7.92
C VAL A 86 16.61 3.61 -8.62
N GLN A 87 17.14 4.61 -7.90
CA GLN A 87 17.53 5.91 -8.45
C GLN A 87 18.90 5.94 -9.11
N LEU A 88 19.71 4.88 -8.94
CA LEU A 88 21.07 4.83 -9.46
C LEU A 88 21.07 4.81 -11.01
N GLU A 89 21.96 5.58 -11.63
CA GLU A 89 22.08 5.65 -13.09
C GLU A 89 22.40 4.29 -13.73
N ALA A 90 23.08 3.41 -13.01
CA ALA A 90 23.37 2.06 -13.48
C ALA A 90 22.10 1.23 -13.74
N PHE A 91 21.02 1.48 -13.00
CA PHE A 91 19.72 0.83 -13.20
C PHE A 91 18.76 1.67 -14.04
N ALA A 92 19.15 2.85 -14.50
CA ALA A 92 18.33 3.74 -15.32
C ALA A 92 17.69 3.07 -16.56
N PRO A 93 18.36 2.11 -17.26
CA PRO A 93 17.71 1.39 -18.37
C PRO A 93 16.44 0.61 -17.96
N VAL A 94 16.30 0.22 -16.68
CA VAL A 94 15.15 -0.53 -16.16
C VAL A 94 14.21 0.35 -15.34
N THR A 95 14.76 1.23 -14.49
CA THR A 95 13.99 1.99 -13.50
C THR A 95 13.74 3.43 -13.89
N ASN A 96 14.35 3.90 -14.99
CA ASN A 96 14.40 5.31 -15.39
C ASN A 96 15.04 6.23 -14.33
N GLY A 97 15.73 5.67 -13.34
CA GLY A 97 16.44 6.40 -12.29
C GLY A 97 15.53 7.30 -11.46
N SER A 98 15.86 8.60 -11.38
CA SER A 98 15.09 9.60 -10.66
C SER A 98 13.95 10.22 -11.49
N GLN A 99 13.84 9.87 -12.76
CA GLN A 99 12.83 10.39 -13.68
C GLN A 99 11.48 9.69 -13.52
N LEU A 100 10.42 10.28 -14.09
CA LEU A 100 9.09 9.68 -14.12
C LEU A 100 9.07 8.48 -15.06
N LEU A 101 8.77 7.31 -14.52
CA LEU A 101 8.47 6.11 -15.30
C LEU A 101 7.02 6.20 -15.78
N ARG A 102 6.82 6.19 -17.10
CA ARG A 102 5.51 6.32 -17.76
C ARG A 102 5.23 5.09 -18.61
N GLY A 103 3.97 4.88 -19.00
CA GLY A 103 3.59 3.83 -19.95
C GLY A 103 3.07 2.57 -19.27
N PHE A 104 2.66 2.65 -18.02
CA PHE A 104 1.92 1.56 -17.39
C PHE A 104 0.55 1.37 -18.07
N PRO A 105 0.12 0.12 -18.31
CA PRO A 105 -1.23 -0.15 -18.78
C PRO A 105 -2.21 0.39 -17.73
N TYR A 106 -3.17 1.20 -18.17
CA TYR A 106 -4.25 1.66 -17.30
C TYR A 106 -5.41 0.66 -17.35
N PHE A 107 -6.15 0.60 -16.27
CA PHE A 107 -7.35 -0.22 -16.23
C PHE A 107 -8.45 0.42 -17.08
N SER A 108 -8.88 -0.27 -18.13
CA SER A 108 -10.04 0.13 -18.94
C SER A 108 -11.32 0.11 -18.09
N ASP A 109 -11.42 -0.86 -17.18
CA ASP A 109 -12.57 -1.07 -16.32
C ASP A 109 -12.24 -0.72 -14.86
N THR A 110 -13.02 0.15 -14.26
CA THR A 110 -12.88 0.53 -12.85
C THR A 110 -13.10 -0.63 -11.89
N PHE A 111 -13.86 -1.66 -12.27
CA PHE A 111 -14.16 -2.83 -11.45
C PHE A 111 -12.98 -3.79 -11.28
N MET A 112 -12.13 -3.91 -12.28
CA MET A 112 -11.01 -4.87 -12.30
C MET A 112 -10.08 -4.76 -11.07
N PRO A 113 -9.57 -3.56 -10.72
CA PRO A 113 -8.72 -3.41 -9.54
C PRO A 113 -9.42 -3.81 -8.23
N PHE A 114 -10.72 -3.49 -8.09
CA PHE A 114 -11.47 -3.87 -6.89
C PHE A 114 -11.61 -5.39 -6.75
N VAL A 115 -11.83 -6.10 -7.84
CA VAL A 115 -11.89 -7.58 -7.84
C VAL A 115 -10.54 -8.17 -7.43
N ILE A 116 -9.44 -7.67 -7.98
CA ILE A 116 -8.09 -8.14 -7.66
C ILE A 116 -7.77 -7.90 -6.18
N VAL A 117 -8.03 -6.69 -5.67
CA VAL A 117 -7.84 -6.35 -4.25
C VAL A 117 -8.73 -7.22 -3.36
N GLY A 118 -9.99 -7.44 -3.74
CA GLY A 118 -10.91 -8.32 -3.04
C GLY A 118 -10.39 -9.76 -2.93
N ILE A 119 -9.85 -10.31 -4.01
CA ILE A 119 -9.20 -11.63 -4.02
C ILE A 119 -7.98 -11.65 -3.09
N CYS A 120 -7.12 -10.64 -3.15
CA CYS A 120 -5.96 -10.54 -2.27
C CYS A 120 -6.36 -10.49 -0.79
N ILE A 121 -7.38 -9.70 -0.44
CA ILE A 121 -7.90 -9.63 0.92
C ILE A 121 -8.47 -11.00 1.34
N ALA A 122 -9.24 -11.66 0.48
CA ALA A 122 -9.79 -12.98 0.75
C ALA A 122 -8.69 -14.01 1.04
N VAL A 123 -7.61 -14.01 0.26
CA VAL A 123 -6.46 -14.91 0.47
C VAL A 123 -5.77 -14.61 1.81
N VAL A 124 -5.58 -13.34 2.16
CA VAL A 124 -4.99 -12.94 3.46
C VAL A 124 -5.90 -13.38 4.61
N VAL A 125 -7.21 -13.21 4.51
CA VAL A 125 -8.18 -13.66 5.52
C VAL A 125 -8.14 -15.19 5.69
N LEU A 126 -8.08 -15.93 4.59
CA LEU A 126 -7.94 -17.39 4.63
C LEU A 126 -6.63 -17.82 5.30
N LEU A 127 -5.53 -17.13 4.98
CA LEU A 127 -4.23 -17.39 5.59
C LEU A 127 -4.26 -17.16 7.11
N ILE A 128 -4.84 -16.06 7.58
CA ILE A 128 -4.92 -15.70 9.01
C ILE A 128 -5.83 -16.68 9.78
N ASN A 129 -6.82 -17.25 9.12
CA ASN A 129 -7.69 -18.27 9.71
C ASN A 129 -7.11 -19.70 9.65
N SER A 130 -6.01 -19.89 8.94
CA SER A 130 -5.30 -21.17 8.82
C SER A 130 -4.49 -21.50 10.08
N THR A 131 -3.87 -22.68 10.08
CA THR A 131 -2.94 -23.12 11.14
C THR A 131 -1.74 -22.18 11.28
N TYR A 132 -1.22 -21.69 10.15
CA TYR A 132 -0.13 -20.72 10.13
C TYR A 132 -0.54 -19.38 10.75
N GLY A 133 -1.75 -18.91 10.46
CA GLY A 133 -2.27 -17.68 11.06
C GLY A 133 -2.45 -17.77 12.57
N ARG A 134 -2.81 -18.95 13.10
CA ARG A 134 -2.84 -19.18 14.55
C ARG A 134 -1.44 -19.08 15.17
N ALA A 135 -0.43 -19.64 14.51
CA ALA A 135 0.96 -19.51 14.95
C ALA A 135 1.43 -18.04 14.93
N PHE A 136 1.07 -17.28 13.89
CA PHE A 136 1.39 -15.86 13.84
C PHE A 136 0.75 -15.05 14.97
N LYS A 137 -0.51 -15.35 15.31
CA LYS A 137 -1.20 -14.71 16.44
C LYS A 137 -0.54 -15.08 17.76
N ALA A 138 -0.18 -16.35 17.97
CA ALA A 138 0.52 -16.79 19.18
C ALA A 138 1.87 -16.09 19.35
N ILE A 139 2.66 -15.96 18.29
CA ILE A 139 3.94 -15.25 18.30
C ILE A 139 3.75 -13.73 18.58
N ARG A 140 2.71 -13.13 18.05
CA ARG A 140 2.37 -11.71 18.31
C ARG A 140 2.03 -11.48 19.77
N ASP A 141 1.27 -12.40 20.37
CA ASP A 141 0.76 -12.24 21.72
C ASP A 141 1.86 -12.48 22.76
N ASP A 142 2.67 -13.53 22.62
CA ASP A 142 3.84 -13.82 23.45
C ASP A 142 4.85 -14.72 22.71
N GLU A 143 6.01 -14.14 22.35
CA GLU A 143 7.07 -14.87 21.64
C GLU A 143 7.69 -15.98 22.48
N ILE A 144 7.86 -15.77 23.80
CA ILE A 144 8.50 -16.73 24.69
C ILE A 144 7.59 -17.92 24.91
N ALA A 145 6.30 -17.67 25.15
CA ALA A 145 5.31 -18.73 25.29
C ALA A 145 5.14 -19.55 24.01
N ALA A 146 5.14 -18.89 22.84
CA ALA A 146 5.05 -19.56 21.55
C ALA A 146 6.26 -20.49 21.30
N GLU A 147 7.48 -20.04 21.63
CA GLU A 147 8.69 -20.84 21.50
C GLU A 147 8.67 -22.06 22.48
N ALA A 148 8.22 -21.86 23.70
CA ALA A 148 8.04 -22.94 24.69
C ALA A 148 7.06 -24.01 24.24
N MET A 149 6.05 -23.63 23.41
CA MET A 149 5.10 -24.55 22.78
C MET A 149 5.62 -25.22 21.50
N GLY A 150 6.91 -25.02 21.15
CA GLY A 150 7.58 -25.65 20.02
C GLY A 150 7.41 -24.91 18.69
N ILE A 151 6.92 -23.67 18.69
CA ILE A 151 6.80 -22.86 17.46
C ILE A 151 8.17 -22.29 17.10
N ASN A 152 8.66 -22.57 15.90
CA ASN A 152 9.90 -22.00 15.40
C ASN A 152 9.70 -20.53 14.99
N LEU A 153 10.10 -19.60 15.87
CA LEU A 153 9.94 -18.14 15.70
C LEU A 153 10.58 -17.63 14.42
N ALA A 154 11.83 -18.00 14.17
CA ALA A 154 12.61 -17.51 13.03
C ALA A 154 11.97 -17.92 11.69
N HIS A 155 11.45 -19.15 11.60
CA HIS A 155 10.77 -19.64 10.40
C HIS A 155 9.45 -18.90 10.17
N HIS A 156 8.61 -18.77 11.19
CA HIS A 156 7.29 -18.14 11.06
C HIS A 156 7.39 -16.62 10.82
N LYS A 157 8.30 -15.92 11.50
CA LYS A 157 8.56 -14.49 11.26
C LYS A 157 9.01 -14.24 9.81
N ARG A 158 9.94 -15.06 9.32
CA ARG A 158 10.41 -14.96 7.92
C ARG A 158 9.30 -15.24 6.92
N MET A 159 8.50 -16.27 7.14
CA MET A 159 7.37 -16.62 6.28
C MET A 159 6.33 -15.49 6.25
N ALA A 160 5.99 -14.92 7.40
CA ALA A 160 5.08 -13.77 7.48
C ALA A 160 5.62 -12.56 6.72
N PHE A 161 6.92 -12.27 6.84
CA PHE A 161 7.58 -11.17 6.16
C PHE A 161 7.56 -11.33 4.64
N ILE A 162 7.85 -12.54 4.13
CA ILE A 162 7.83 -12.84 2.69
C ILE A 162 6.42 -12.71 2.13
N ILE A 163 5.42 -13.29 2.81
CA ILE A 163 4.03 -13.25 2.36
C ILE A 163 3.50 -11.82 2.36
N SER A 164 3.74 -11.04 3.41
CA SER A 164 3.31 -9.64 3.46
C SER A 164 3.96 -8.80 2.35
N SER A 165 5.24 -9.03 2.08
CA SER A 165 5.98 -8.35 1.00
C SER A 165 5.47 -8.74 -0.39
N PHE A 166 5.03 -9.99 -0.59
CA PHE A 166 4.37 -10.42 -1.82
C PHE A 166 3.09 -9.59 -2.10
N PHE A 167 2.22 -9.45 -1.11
CA PHE A 167 1.01 -8.64 -1.26
C PHE A 167 1.32 -7.15 -1.39
N ALA A 168 2.36 -6.65 -0.71
CA ALA A 168 2.82 -5.28 -0.88
C ALA A 168 3.32 -5.02 -2.31
N GLY A 169 4.03 -5.99 -2.93
CA GLY A 169 4.44 -5.92 -4.32
C GLY A 169 3.26 -5.84 -5.29
N ILE A 170 2.22 -6.64 -5.09
CA ILE A 170 0.97 -6.58 -5.87
C ILE A 170 0.29 -5.23 -5.69
N SER A 171 0.19 -4.74 -4.46
CA SER A 171 -0.41 -3.43 -4.15
C SER A 171 0.36 -2.28 -4.82
N GLY A 172 1.70 -2.33 -4.80
CA GLY A 172 2.55 -1.35 -5.49
C GLY A 172 2.34 -1.35 -7.00
N ALA A 173 2.21 -2.52 -7.62
CA ALA A 173 1.93 -2.64 -9.05
C ALA A 173 0.53 -2.12 -9.42
N LEU A 174 -0.49 -2.39 -8.60
CA LEU A 174 -1.84 -1.82 -8.77
C LEU A 174 -1.82 -0.29 -8.65
N LEU A 175 -1.07 0.25 -7.70
CA LEU A 175 -0.89 1.69 -7.54
C LEU A 175 -0.21 2.31 -8.77
N ALA A 176 0.83 1.66 -9.31
CA ALA A 176 1.51 2.10 -10.52
C ALA A 176 0.58 2.15 -11.73
N MET A 177 -0.26 1.13 -11.91
CA MET A 177 -1.26 1.08 -12.98
C MET A 177 -2.36 2.15 -12.80
N TYR A 178 -2.75 2.43 -11.55
CA TYR A 178 -3.74 3.47 -11.25
C TYR A 178 -3.19 4.87 -11.54
N GLN A 179 -1.96 5.15 -11.10
CA GLN A 179 -1.31 6.45 -11.31
C GLN A 179 -0.79 6.65 -12.73
N THR A 180 -0.63 5.59 -13.53
CA THR A 180 -0.04 5.58 -14.88
C THR A 180 1.39 6.12 -14.97
N THR A 181 1.86 6.78 -13.94
CA THR A 181 3.21 7.35 -13.81
C THR A 181 3.74 7.09 -12.42
N VAL A 182 4.97 6.57 -12.31
CA VAL A 182 5.61 6.29 -11.03
C VAL A 182 6.97 6.95 -10.98
N GLN A 183 7.31 7.50 -9.83
CA GLN A 183 8.61 8.06 -9.53
C GLN A 183 9.14 7.45 -8.23
N ALA A 184 10.43 7.13 -8.18
CA ALA A 184 11.04 6.58 -6.96
C ALA A 184 10.90 7.51 -5.75
N ASN A 185 10.80 8.81 -5.98
CA ASN A 185 10.59 9.83 -4.95
C ASN A 185 9.22 9.76 -4.25
N THR A 186 8.24 9.09 -4.83
CA THR A 186 6.92 8.86 -4.20
C THR A 186 7.02 7.88 -3.03
N PHE A 187 7.94 6.91 -3.12
CA PHE A 187 8.14 5.85 -2.10
C PHE A 187 9.14 6.27 -1.02
N LYS A 188 8.91 7.42 -0.39
CA LYS A 188 9.70 7.89 0.77
C LYS A 188 9.16 7.27 2.05
N SER A 189 9.98 7.33 3.11
CA SER A 189 9.59 6.93 4.46
C SER A 189 8.28 7.59 4.94
N ALA A 190 7.94 8.79 4.44
CA ALA A 190 6.67 9.46 4.73
C ALA A 190 5.47 8.60 4.34
N MET A 191 5.47 7.98 3.15
CA MET A 191 4.40 7.06 2.71
C MET A 191 4.28 5.84 3.63
N THR A 192 5.41 5.33 4.13
CA THR A 192 5.40 4.21 5.09
C THR A 192 4.73 4.61 6.39
N TYR A 193 4.99 5.83 6.89
CA TYR A 193 4.33 6.35 8.09
C TYR A 193 2.82 6.58 7.89
N GLU A 194 2.40 7.05 6.71
CA GLU A 194 0.97 7.18 6.38
C GLU A 194 0.26 5.83 6.39
N ILE A 195 0.85 4.80 5.78
CA ILE A 195 0.29 3.44 5.78
C ILE A 195 0.24 2.89 7.21
N LEU A 196 1.32 3.05 8.00
CA LEU A 196 1.34 2.63 9.40
C LEU A 196 0.23 3.30 10.20
N LEU A 197 0.02 4.58 10.00
CA LEU A 197 -1.00 5.37 10.67
C LEU A 197 -2.41 4.89 10.32
N ILE A 198 -2.68 4.57 9.06
CA ILE A 198 -3.95 3.98 8.60
C ILE A 198 -4.22 2.65 9.35
N VAL A 199 -3.20 1.79 9.46
CA VAL A 199 -3.32 0.50 10.15
C VAL A 199 -3.56 0.69 11.65
N VAL A 200 -2.87 1.66 12.27
CA VAL A 200 -3.07 1.98 13.71
C VAL A 200 -4.48 2.50 13.98
N ILE A 201 -4.98 3.39 13.13
CA ILE A 201 -6.36 3.91 13.24
C ILE A 201 -7.39 2.79 13.03
N GLY A 202 -7.16 1.92 12.05
CA GLY A 202 -8.04 0.77 11.78
C GLY A 202 -8.06 -0.25 12.93
N GLY A 203 -6.90 -0.47 13.55
CA GLY A 203 -6.64 -1.47 14.60
C GLY A 203 -5.63 -2.53 14.13
N ILE A 204 -4.50 -2.63 14.81
CA ILE A 204 -3.35 -3.46 14.42
C ILE A 204 -3.69 -4.96 14.33
N GLY A 205 -4.75 -5.42 14.98
CA GLY A 205 -5.16 -6.82 15.00
C GLY A 205 -6.27 -7.19 14.03
N SER A 206 -6.83 -6.24 13.27
CA SER A 206 -8.02 -6.44 12.44
C SER A 206 -7.80 -6.06 10.99
N ILE A 207 -8.03 -7.00 10.06
CA ILE A 207 -8.00 -6.73 8.61
C ILE A 207 -9.17 -5.85 8.21
N SER A 208 -10.36 -6.17 8.67
CA SER A 208 -11.57 -5.38 8.42
C SER A 208 -11.42 -3.95 8.96
N GLY A 209 -10.79 -3.80 10.14
CA GLY A 209 -10.44 -2.51 10.70
C GLY A 209 -9.51 -1.70 9.82
N SER A 210 -8.44 -2.31 9.29
CA SER A 210 -7.50 -1.65 8.38
C SER A 210 -8.16 -1.23 7.06
N CYS A 211 -9.07 -2.05 6.51
CA CYS A 211 -9.84 -1.69 5.30
C CYS A 211 -10.76 -0.49 5.54
N ILE A 212 -11.50 -0.48 6.65
CA ILE A 212 -12.36 0.63 7.03
C ILE A 212 -11.54 1.88 7.34
N GLY A 213 -10.42 1.71 8.06
CA GLY A 213 -9.48 2.77 8.39
C GLY A 213 -8.90 3.44 7.14
N SER A 214 -8.50 2.67 6.12
CA SER A 214 -7.99 3.21 4.86
C SER A 214 -9.05 4.00 4.09
N PHE A 215 -10.27 3.48 4.01
CA PHE A 215 -11.38 4.18 3.38
C PHE A 215 -11.69 5.50 4.10
N LEU A 216 -11.76 5.47 5.42
CA LEU A 216 -12.08 6.64 6.25
C LEU A 216 -10.95 7.69 6.19
N PHE A 217 -9.69 7.24 6.17
CA PHE A 217 -8.52 8.09 6.03
C PHE A 217 -8.54 8.84 4.69
N ILE A 218 -8.75 8.13 3.57
CA ILE A 218 -8.78 8.72 2.24
C ILE A 218 -10.01 9.62 2.10
N ALA A 219 -11.18 9.20 2.57
CA ALA A 219 -12.39 10.02 2.53
C ALA A 219 -12.25 11.31 3.35
N CYS A 220 -11.62 11.25 4.52
CA CYS A 220 -11.35 12.42 5.35
C CYS A 220 -10.31 13.33 4.70
N SER A 221 -9.19 12.76 4.21
CA SER A 221 -8.08 13.50 3.63
C SER A 221 -8.46 14.15 2.29
N GLU A 222 -9.08 13.40 1.36
CA GLU A 222 -9.29 13.85 -0.02
C GLU A 222 -10.67 14.45 -0.27
N TRP A 223 -11.70 14.03 0.47
CA TRP A 223 -13.05 14.48 0.24
C TRP A 223 -13.48 15.55 1.24
N TRP A 224 -13.42 15.24 2.54
CA TRP A 224 -13.97 16.09 3.57
C TRP A 224 -13.14 17.35 3.82
N LEU A 225 -11.81 17.21 3.82
CA LEU A 225 -10.91 18.34 4.08
C LEU A 225 -10.50 19.12 2.81
N ARG A 226 -10.93 18.66 1.63
CA ARG A 226 -10.59 19.30 0.36
C ARG A 226 -11.14 20.74 0.26
N PHE A 227 -12.26 21.02 0.89
CA PHE A 227 -12.83 22.37 0.91
C PHE A 227 -11.93 23.40 1.62
N LEU A 228 -11.05 22.95 2.53
CA LEU A 228 -10.09 23.82 3.24
C LEU A 228 -8.94 24.32 2.36
N ASP A 229 -8.68 23.67 1.23
CA ASP A 229 -7.65 24.08 0.26
C ASP A 229 -8.18 25.11 -0.76
N ASN A 230 -9.50 25.36 -0.80
CA ASN A 230 -10.09 26.37 -1.69
C ASN A 230 -9.91 27.75 -1.06
N GLU A 231 -9.19 28.63 -1.75
CA GLU A 231 -9.10 30.04 -1.38
C GLU A 231 -10.49 30.69 -1.57
N THR A 232 -11.29 30.71 -0.54
CA THR A 232 -12.55 31.47 -0.53
C THR A 232 -12.24 32.92 -0.17
N THR A 233 -12.25 33.79 -1.16
CA THR A 233 -12.37 35.22 -0.95
C THR A 233 -13.83 35.52 -0.61
N ILE A 234 -14.09 35.88 0.62
CA ILE A 234 -15.41 36.37 1.03
C ILE A 234 -15.45 37.85 0.61
N GLU A 235 -16.14 38.12 -0.50
CA GLU A 235 -16.45 39.47 -0.91
C GLU A 235 -17.55 40.01 0.01
N THR A 236 -17.15 40.71 1.05
CA THR A 236 -18.07 41.49 1.90
C THR A 236 -18.05 42.95 1.43
N THR A 237 -19.16 43.64 1.56
CA THR A 237 -19.37 45.03 1.17
C THR A 237 -18.32 46.03 1.72
N ILE A 238 -17.44 45.60 2.61
CA ILE A 238 -16.40 46.41 3.28
C ILE A 238 -14.97 46.07 2.77
N GLY A 239 -14.82 45.15 1.80
CA GLY A 239 -13.52 44.73 1.24
C GLY A 239 -13.34 43.24 1.18
N ALA A 240 -12.50 42.78 0.26
CA ALA A 240 -12.13 41.38 0.10
C ALA A 240 -11.23 40.97 1.25
N PHE A 241 -11.80 40.24 2.25
CA PHE A 241 -11.05 39.70 3.33
C PHE A 241 -10.59 38.28 2.94
N LYS A 242 -9.29 38.11 2.67
CA LYS A 242 -8.69 36.77 2.57
C LYS A 242 -8.66 36.14 3.96
N VAL A 243 -9.43 35.08 4.16
CA VAL A 243 -9.38 34.33 5.42
C VAL A 243 -8.01 33.68 5.53
N PRO A 244 -7.14 34.11 6.47
CA PRO A 244 -5.75 33.64 6.54
C PRO A 244 -5.61 32.14 6.90
N LEU A 245 -6.71 31.52 7.34
CA LEU A 245 -6.77 30.08 7.68
C LEU A 245 -7.04 29.18 6.46
N LEU A 246 -7.66 29.67 5.39
CA LEU A 246 -7.96 28.89 4.18
C LEU A 246 -6.84 29.12 3.15
N ARG A 247 -5.69 28.51 3.40
CA ARG A 247 -4.51 28.59 2.53
C ARG A 247 -4.13 27.20 2.06
N THR A 248 -3.57 27.11 0.86
CA THR A 248 -3.02 25.85 0.31
C THR A 248 -2.10 25.17 1.32
N GLY A 249 -2.45 23.96 1.75
CA GLY A 249 -1.71 23.20 2.75
C GLY A 249 -2.29 23.24 4.19
N PHE A 250 -3.29 24.10 4.48
CA PHE A 250 -3.94 24.10 5.79
C PHE A 250 -4.68 22.80 6.08
N ARG A 251 -5.18 22.14 5.04
CA ARG A 251 -5.72 20.78 5.08
C ARG A 251 -4.81 19.81 5.82
N MET A 252 -3.50 19.84 5.53
CA MET A 252 -2.51 18.95 6.16
C MET A 252 -2.40 19.17 7.67
N VAL A 253 -2.47 20.43 8.10
CA VAL A 253 -2.39 20.80 9.53
C VAL A 253 -3.63 20.31 10.27
N VAL A 254 -4.83 20.60 9.75
CA VAL A 254 -6.10 20.14 10.34
C VAL A 254 -6.13 18.62 10.39
N PHE A 255 -5.73 17.97 9.33
CA PHE A 255 -5.68 16.51 9.24
C PHE A 255 -4.71 15.91 10.28
N SER A 256 -3.52 16.48 10.47
CA SER A 256 -2.58 16.05 11.50
C SER A 256 -3.16 16.17 12.91
N VAL A 257 -3.89 17.24 13.19
CA VAL A 257 -4.57 17.44 14.49
C VAL A 257 -5.68 16.40 14.69
N VAL A 258 -6.49 16.15 13.65
CA VAL A 258 -7.55 15.13 13.71
C VAL A 258 -6.95 13.75 13.98
N ILE A 259 -5.89 13.39 13.27
CA ILE A 259 -5.19 12.12 13.48
C ILE A 259 -4.66 12.02 14.91
N MET A 260 -3.99 13.07 15.40
CA MET A 260 -3.46 13.10 16.77
C MET A 260 -4.57 12.85 17.79
N ILE A 261 -5.72 13.48 17.63
CA ILE A 261 -6.89 13.27 18.49
C ILE A 261 -7.36 11.83 18.41
N VAL A 262 -7.53 11.28 17.19
CA VAL A 262 -7.98 9.90 16.99
C VAL A 262 -7.03 8.90 17.65
N VAL A 263 -5.72 9.04 17.47
CA VAL A 263 -4.72 8.16 18.08
C VAL A 263 -4.71 8.25 19.61
N LEU A 264 -4.89 9.46 20.17
CA LEU A 264 -4.93 9.64 21.62
C LEU A 264 -6.17 9.01 22.28
N PHE A 265 -7.34 9.18 21.64
CA PHE A 265 -8.61 8.67 22.19
C PHE A 265 -8.87 7.20 21.86
N PHE A 266 -8.47 6.74 20.67
CA PHE A 266 -8.69 5.37 20.19
C PHE A 266 -7.38 4.57 20.19
N ARG A 267 -6.78 4.37 21.36
CA ARG A 267 -5.48 3.63 21.51
C ARG A 267 -5.51 2.21 20.92
N LYS A 268 -6.67 1.55 20.82
CA LYS A 268 -6.83 0.21 20.23
C LYS A 268 -7.28 0.24 18.78
N GLY A 269 -7.38 1.42 18.16
CA GLY A 269 -7.99 1.61 16.84
C GLY A 269 -9.51 1.47 16.88
N ILE A 270 -10.15 1.65 15.71
CA ILE A 270 -11.62 1.67 15.56
C ILE A 270 -12.21 0.28 15.87
N MET A 271 -11.57 -0.78 15.40
CA MET A 271 -12.06 -2.16 15.57
C MET A 271 -11.31 -2.95 16.65
N GLY A 272 -10.14 -2.47 17.10
CA GLY A 272 -9.29 -3.17 18.05
C GLY A 272 -8.83 -4.53 17.48
N ASP A 273 -8.95 -5.59 18.28
CA ASP A 273 -8.60 -6.98 17.90
C ASP A 273 -9.78 -7.77 17.31
N LYS A 274 -10.94 -7.12 17.07
CA LYS A 274 -12.15 -7.82 16.62
C LYS A 274 -12.30 -7.68 15.11
N GLU A 275 -12.69 -8.78 14.47
CA GLU A 275 -13.06 -8.79 13.06
C GLU A 275 -14.56 -8.50 12.89
N LEU A 276 -14.92 -7.93 11.74
CA LEU A 276 -16.30 -7.61 11.39
C LEU A 276 -17.26 -8.81 11.52
N PRO A 277 -16.88 -10.04 11.11
CA PRO A 277 -17.71 -11.23 11.31
C PRO A 277 -17.99 -11.56 12.78
N ASP A 278 -17.04 -11.28 13.68
CA ASP A 278 -17.20 -11.55 15.12
C ASP A 278 -18.17 -10.56 15.77
N LEU A 279 -18.17 -9.32 15.31
CA LEU A 279 -19.13 -8.31 15.75
C LEU A 279 -20.56 -8.64 15.30
N LEU A 280 -20.73 -9.07 14.06
CA LEU A 280 -22.03 -9.47 13.52
C LEU A 280 -22.59 -10.71 14.23
N ARG A 281 -21.76 -11.72 14.51
CA ARG A 281 -22.17 -12.92 15.27
C ARG A 281 -22.62 -12.62 16.71
N ARG A 282 -22.03 -11.62 17.37
CA ARG A 282 -22.45 -11.20 18.71
C ARG A 282 -23.83 -10.54 18.71
N HIS A 283 -24.14 -9.74 17.68
CA HIS A 283 -25.48 -9.15 17.55
C HIS A 283 -26.58 -10.19 17.33
N THR A 284 -26.29 -11.21 16.51
CA THR A 284 -27.27 -12.29 16.25
C THR A 284 -27.54 -13.18 17.49
N LYS A 285 -26.53 -13.38 18.35
CA LYS A 285 -26.71 -14.13 19.61
C LYS A 285 -27.45 -13.35 20.72
N LYS A 286 -27.38 -12.01 20.72
CA LYS A 286 -28.15 -11.18 21.68
C LYS A 286 -29.60 -11.00 21.27
N GLY A 287 -29.95 -11.05 19.98
CA GLY A 287 -31.33 -10.98 19.50
C GLY A 287 -32.13 -12.28 19.55
N GLY A 288 -31.49 -13.42 19.86
CA GLY A 288 -32.13 -14.74 19.94
C GLY A 288 -32.46 -15.23 21.36
N GLY A 289 -32.24 -14.40 22.38
CA GLY A 289 -32.43 -14.78 23.79
C GLY A 289 -33.72 -14.19 24.43
N GLU A 290 -34.56 -13.50 23.67
CA GLU A 290 -35.88 -13.05 24.10
C GLU A 290 -36.96 -13.61 23.16
N LYS A 291 -37.22 -14.91 23.33
CA LYS A 291 -38.51 -15.52 22.93
C LYS A 291 -38.78 -16.69 23.86
#